data_700d3c7ab73a77978a237eb15bf881a7
#
_entry.id   700d3c7ab73a77978a237eb15bf881a7
#
_cell.length_a   1.000
_cell.length_b   1.000
_cell.length_c   1.000
_cell.angle_alpha   90.00
_cell.angle_beta   90.00
_cell.angle_gamma   90.00
#
_symmetry.space_group_name_H-M   'P 1'
#
loop_
_entity.id
_entity.type
_entity.pdbx_description
1 polymer ?
#
loop_
_entity_poly.entity_id
_entity_poly.type
_entity_poly.pdbx_seq_one_letter_code
_entity_poly.pdbx_strand_id
1 'polypeptide(L)'
;MEYLSNKSSVARMDKNLEKISPFELKNRLIEMADESVKKMAHVMLNAGRGNPNWIATEAREAFFALGVFGIEECRRVMDMPEGIAGIPQKTGIAQRFEEYLKKHEGNAGTDLLKRTYNYMLMEHAADPDELVHEWTESIVGDQYPMPDRILKYTEILVQ
;
A
#
# COMPACT_ATOMS: atom_id res chain seq x y z
N MET A 1 45.62 20.43 -25.65
CA MET A 1 44.74 21.57 -25.27
C MET A 1 43.25 21.21 -25.11
N GLU A 2 42.80 20.08 -25.59
CA GLU A 2 41.37 19.64 -25.44
C GLU A 2 40.98 19.17 -24.02
N TYR A 3 41.91 18.65 -23.24
CA TYR A 3 41.63 18.10 -21.90
C TYR A 3 41.26 19.17 -20.85
N LEU A 4 41.72 20.41 -21.03
CA LEU A 4 41.40 21.52 -20.12
C LEU A 4 40.07 22.20 -20.44
N SER A 5 39.59 22.13 -21.69
CA SER A 5 38.29 22.64 -22.12
C SER A 5 37.13 21.82 -21.52
N ASN A 6 37.34 20.51 -21.37
CA ASN A 6 36.29 19.60 -20.87
C ASN A 6 36.04 19.76 -19.35
N LYS A 7 37.09 20.08 -18.57
CA LYS A 7 36.94 20.33 -17.12
C LYS A 7 36.16 21.62 -16.81
N SER A 8 36.27 22.64 -17.64
CA SER A 8 35.54 23.89 -17.40
C SER A 8 34.04 23.81 -17.76
N SER A 9 33.69 22.95 -18.69
CA SER A 9 32.29 22.72 -19.05
C SER A 9 31.54 21.84 -18.04
N VAL A 10 32.21 20.81 -17.51
CA VAL A 10 31.67 19.95 -16.42
C VAL A 10 31.51 20.77 -15.13
N ALA A 11 32.48 21.58 -14.76
CA ALA A 11 32.39 22.45 -13.58
C ALA A 11 31.31 23.54 -13.67
N ARG A 12 31.00 24.02 -14.89
CA ARG A 12 29.86 24.94 -15.12
C ARG A 12 28.51 24.21 -15.05
N MET A 13 28.44 22.97 -15.47
CA MET A 13 27.22 22.16 -15.40
C MET A 13 26.85 21.85 -13.96
N ASP A 14 27.83 21.52 -13.10
CA ASP A 14 27.61 21.25 -11.67
C ASP A 14 27.01 22.45 -10.92
N LYS A 15 27.51 23.67 -11.18
CA LYS A 15 26.97 24.89 -10.54
C LYS A 15 25.53 25.25 -10.94
N ASN A 16 25.06 24.79 -12.07
CA ASN A 16 23.67 24.97 -12.49
C ASN A 16 22.73 23.92 -11.88
N LEU A 17 23.24 22.72 -11.59
CA LEU A 17 22.47 21.64 -10.96
C LEU A 17 22.14 21.92 -9.49
N GLU A 18 23.00 22.66 -8.78
CA GLU A 18 22.75 23.08 -7.39
C GLU A 18 21.59 24.07 -7.22
N LYS A 19 21.18 24.74 -8.31
CA LYS A 19 20.16 25.81 -8.27
C LYS A 19 18.76 25.33 -8.69
N ILE A 20 18.64 24.12 -9.17
CA ILE A 20 17.36 23.55 -9.62
C ILE A 20 16.70 22.72 -8.52
N SER A 21 15.39 22.59 -8.58
CA SER A 21 14.65 21.79 -7.61
C SER A 21 15.06 20.29 -7.68
N PRO A 22 14.92 19.52 -6.60
CA PRO A 22 15.20 18.08 -6.61
C PRO A 22 14.44 17.32 -7.70
N PHE A 23 13.25 17.78 -8.05
CA PHE A 23 12.43 17.19 -9.11
C PHE A 23 13.00 17.48 -10.50
N GLU A 24 13.42 18.71 -10.77
CA GLU A 24 14.06 19.11 -12.03
C GLU A 24 15.43 18.45 -12.19
N LEU A 25 16.21 18.38 -11.10
CA LEU A 25 17.51 17.68 -11.07
C LEU A 25 17.35 16.23 -11.50
N LYS A 26 16.37 15.53 -10.92
CA LYS A 26 16.06 14.16 -11.26
C LYS A 26 15.74 14.00 -12.75
N ASN A 27 14.86 14.83 -13.30
CA ASN A 27 14.48 14.76 -14.71
C ASN A 27 15.69 14.99 -15.62
N ARG A 28 16.55 15.95 -15.28
CA ARG A 28 17.78 16.24 -16.01
C ARG A 28 18.78 15.09 -16.00
N LEU A 29 18.91 14.41 -14.85
CA LEU A 29 19.76 13.23 -14.74
C LEU A 29 19.24 12.05 -15.58
N ILE A 30 17.93 11.88 -15.65
CA ILE A 30 17.30 10.87 -16.52
C ILE A 30 17.56 11.18 -17.99
N GLU A 31 17.38 12.42 -18.43
CA GLU A 31 17.66 12.85 -19.80
C GLU A 31 19.14 12.61 -20.18
N MET A 32 20.05 12.98 -19.30
CA MET A 32 21.50 12.74 -19.51
C MET A 32 21.85 11.25 -19.58
N ALA A 33 21.20 10.43 -18.77
CA ALA A 33 21.38 8.99 -18.80
C ALA A 33 20.81 8.39 -20.09
N ASP A 34 19.65 8.81 -20.55
CA ASP A 34 19.04 8.38 -21.82
C ASP A 34 19.89 8.74 -23.04
N GLU A 35 20.47 9.94 -23.05
CA GLU A 35 21.42 10.35 -24.10
C GLU A 35 22.70 9.50 -24.08
N SER A 36 23.18 9.14 -22.91
CA SER A 36 24.34 8.28 -22.74
C SER A 36 24.07 6.85 -23.24
N VAL A 37 22.91 6.32 -22.95
CA VAL A 37 22.45 4.98 -23.38
C VAL A 37 22.29 4.88 -24.87
N LYS A 38 21.73 5.92 -25.54
CA LYS A 38 21.63 5.97 -27.00
C LYS A 38 22.99 5.83 -27.70
N LYS A 39 24.08 6.23 -27.02
CA LYS A 39 25.45 6.13 -27.52
C LYS A 39 26.10 4.77 -27.25
N MET A 40 25.60 3.97 -26.31
CA MET A 40 26.22 2.75 -25.80
C MET A 40 25.30 1.56 -25.94
N ALA A 41 24.53 1.26 -26.82
CA ALA A 41 23.72 0.05 -27.05
C ALA A 41 23.30 -0.75 -25.76
N HIS A 42 23.15 -0.09 -24.63
CA HIS A 42 22.72 -0.65 -23.36
C HIS A 42 21.31 -0.20 -23.02
N VAL A 43 20.54 -1.07 -22.37
CA VAL A 43 19.20 -0.72 -21.87
C VAL A 43 19.34 -0.05 -20.52
N MET A 44 18.81 1.16 -20.39
CA MET A 44 18.77 1.85 -19.09
C MET A 44 17.64 1.28 -18.21
N LEU A 45 18.00 0.79 -17.05
CA LEU A 45 17.04 0.41 -16.01
C LEU A 45 16.81 1.59 -15.07
N ASN A 46 15.67 2.24 -15.18
CA ASN A 46 15.32 3.37 -14.32
C ASN A 46 14.73 2.89 -12.99
N ALA A 47 15.56 2.82 -11.95
CA ALA A 47 15.13 2.54 -10.58
C ALA A 47 14.82 3.81 -9.76
N GLY A 48 14.90 5.00 -10.36
CA GLY A 48 14.70 6.28 -9.67
C GLY A 48 13.23 6.66 -9.43
N ARG A 49 12.29 5.90 -9.99
CA ARG A 49 10.88 5.94 -9.63
C ARG A 49 10.46 4.53 -9.20
N GLY A 50 10.20 4.35 -7.93
CA GLY A 50 9.30 3.29 -7.53
C GLY A 50 7.95 3.62 -8.16
N ASN A 51 7.71 3.18 -9.40
CA ASN A 51 6.37 3.23 -9.94
C ASN A 51 5.53 2.27 -9.11
N PRO A 52 4.62 2.76 -8.26
CA PRO A 52 3.70 1.86 -7.59
C PRO A 52 2.99 1.06 -8.67
N ASN A 53 2.83 -0.24 -8.44
CA ASN A 53 2.06 -1.06 -9.36
C ASN A 53 0.58 -0.63 -9.27
N TRP A 54 0.22 0.41 -10.03
CA TRP A 54 -1.13 0.96 -10.07
C TRP A 54 -2.18 -0.07 -10.53
N ILE A 55 -1.73 -1.16 -11.14
CA ILE A 55 -2.59 -2.19 -11.72
C ILE A 55 -2.42 -3.51 -10.96
N ALA A 56 -2.08 -3.47 -9.67
CA ALA A 56 -2.15 -4.65 -8.80
C ALA A 56 -3.62 -4.99 -8.55
N THR A 57 -4.26 -5.66 -9.50
CA THR A 57 -5.70 -5.96 -9.47
C THR A 57 -6.07 -6.82 -8.27
N GLU A 58 -5.28 -7.85 -7.96
CA GLU A 58 -5.50 -8.73 -6.81
C GLU A 58 -5.58 -7.96 -5.48
N ALA A 59 -4.64 -7.05 -5.24
CA ALA A 59 -4.64 -6.22 -4.03
C ALA A 59 -5.84 -5.26 -3.97
N ARG A 60 -6.29 -4.75 -5.12
CA ARG A 60 -7.48 -3.89 -5.20
C ARG A 60 -8.76 -4.67 -4.98
N GLU A 61 -8.85 -5.86 -5.56
CA GLU A 61 -9.98 -6.77 -5.33
C GLU A 61 -10.07 -7.17 -3.85
N ALA A 62 -8.93 -7.44 -3.20
CA ALA A 62 -8.88 -7.68 -1.76
C ALA A 62 -9.40 -6.49 -0.95
N PHE A 63 -8.97 -5.27 -1.30
CA PHE A 63 -9.43 -4.04 -0.67
C PHE A 63 -10.96 -3.87 -0.80
N PHE A 64 -11.51 -4.07 -2.00
CA PHE A 64 -12.94 -3.96 -2.22
C PHE A 64 -13.72 -5.11 -1.55
N ALA A 65 -13.20 -6.33 -1.54
CA ALA A 65 -13.82 -7.46 -0.85
C ALA A 65 -13.89 -7.22 0.67
N LEU A 66 -12.83 -6.70 1.28
CA LEU A 66 -12.84 -6.29 2.68
C LEU A 66 -13.85 -5.17 2.93
N GLY A 67 -13.96 -4.20 2.03
CA GLY A 67 -14.97 -3.14 2.10
C GLY A 67 -16.40 -3.67 2.06
N VAL A 68 -16.67 -4.65 1.20
CA VAL A 68 -18.00 -5.31 1.15
C VAL A 68 -18.31 -6.03 2.46
N PHE A 69 -17.34 -6.80 2.99
CA PHE A 69 -17.48 -7.44 4.30
C PHE A 69 -17.77 -6.39 5.41
N GLY A 70 -17.01 -5.30 5.44
CA GLY A 70 -17.21 -4.22 6.42
C GLY A 70 -18.63 -3.63 6.36
N ILE A 71 -19.16 -3.41 5.16
CA ILE A 71 -20.54 -2.93 4.97
C ILE A 71 -21.56 -3.97 5.45
N GLU A 72 -21.33 -5.26 5.20
CA GLU A 72 -22.18 -6.34 5.69
C GLU A 72 -22.20 -6.37 7.22
N GLU A 73 -21.05 -6.21 7.88
CA GLU A 73 -20.97 -6.12 9.34
C GLU A 73 -21.69 -4.88 9.90
N CYS A 74 -21.54 -3.71 9.29
CA CYS A 74 -22.28 -2.51 9.68
C CYS A 74 -23.80 -2.72 9.59
N ARG A 75 -24.27 -3.30 8.48
CA ARG A 75 -25.70 -3.59 8.27
C ARG A 75 -26.23 -4.60 9.27
N ARG A 76 -25.43 -5.60 9.61
CA ARG A 76 -25.81 -6.64 10.57
C ARG A 76 -26.18 -6.06 11.94
N VAL A 77 -25.50 -5.02 12.38
CA VAL A 77 -25.67 -4.43 13.72
C VAL A 77 -26.49 -3.14 13.75
N MET A 78 -26.86 -2.61 12.59
CA MET A 78 -27.50 -1.29 12.46
C MET A 78 -28.78 -1.14 13.30
N ASP A 79 -29.58 -2.20 13.39
CA ASP A 79 -30.84 -2.23 14.12
C ASP A 79 -30.75 -2.98 15.45
N MET A 80 -29.54 -3.34 15.89
CA MET A 80 -29.35 -4.02 17.17
C MET A 80 -29.26 -2.99 18.32
N PRO A 81 -29.85 -3.27 19.51
CA PRO A 81 -29.75 -2.39 20.66
C PRO A 81 -28.32 -2.08 21.09
N GLU A 82 -27.43 -3.05 20.90
CA GLU A 82 -26.00 -2.95 21.21
C GLU A 82 -25.19 -2.32 20.06
N GLY A 83 -25.76 -2.26 18.87
CA GLY A 83 -25.16 -1.70 17.66
C GLY A 83 -25.37 -0.20 17.61
N ILE A 84 -24.40 0.58 18.05
CA ILE A 84 -24.48 2.05 17.96
C ILE A 84 -24.30 2.44 16.48
N ALA A 85 -25.37 2.76 15.79
CA ALA A 85 -25.35 3.31 14.43
C ALA A 85 -24.59 2.44 13.38
N GLY A 86 -24.56 1.14 13.56
CA GLY A 86 -23.88 0.24 12.62
C GLY A 86 -22.37 0.09 12.84
N ILE A 87 -21.86 0.45 14.02
CA ILE A 87 -20.45 0.20 14.38
C ILE A 87 -20.21 -1.30 14.45
N PRO A 88 -19.22 -1.85 13.73
CA PRO A 88 -18.92 -3.27 13.74
C PRO A 88 -18.61 -3.81 15.14
N GLN A 89 -19.16 -4.95 15.48
CA GLN A 89 -18.91 -5.59 16.77
C GLN A 89 -17.74 -6.56 16.68
N LYS A 90 -16.77 -6.42 17.59
CA LYS A 90 -15.57 -7.25 17.66
C LYS A 90 -15.87 -8.73 17.88
N THR A 91 -16.73 -9.04 18.82
CA THR A 91 -17.00 -10.43 19.24
C THR A 91 -17.48 -11.30 18.08
N GLY A 92 -16.70 -12.34 17.76
CA GLY A 92 -17.02 -13.34 16.74
C GLY A 92 -16.90 -12.82 15.31
N ILE A 93 -16.30 -11.64 15.08
CA ILE A 93 -16.13 -11.07 13.75
C ILE A 93 -15.19 -11.92 12.88
N ALA A 94 -14.19 -12.57 13.48
CA ALA A 94 -13.29 -13.47 12.75
C ALA A 94 -14.03 -14.67 12.17
N GLN A 95 -14.92 -15.29 12.92
CA GLN A 95 -15.72 -16.40 12.40
C GLN A 95 -16.58 -15.95 11.22
N ARG A 96 -17.25 -14.78 11.30
CA ARG A 96 -18.04 -14.24 10.20
C ARG A 96 -17.19 -13.89 8.99
N PHE A 97 -15.98 -13.42 9.21
CA PHE A 97 -15.02 -13.17 8.13
C PHE A 97 -14.59 -14.47 7.44
N GLU A 98 -14.31 -15.53 8.17
CA GLU A 98 -14.00 -16.85 7.61
C GLU A 98 -15.14 -17.41 6.79
N GLU A 99 -16.40 -17.25 7.26
CA GLU A 99 -17.59 -17.63 6.50
C GLU A 99 -17.74 -16.81 5.21
N TYR A 100 -17.45 -15.49 5.27
CA TYR A 100 -17.41 -14.61 4.12
C TYR A 100 -16.36 -15.05 3.11
N LEU A 101 -15.13 -15.32 3.55
CA LEU A 101 -14.03 -15.79 2.71
C LEU A 101 -14.40 -17.13 2.01
N LYS A 102 -15.00 -18.05 2.76
CA LYS A 102 -15.45 -19.34 2.21
C LYS A 102 -16.55 -19.17 1.14
N LYS A 103 -17.50 -18.27 1.39
CA LYS A 103 -18.59 -17.98 0.44
C LYS A 103 -18.08 -17.40 -0.88
N HIS A 104 -16.96 -16.68 -0.86
CA HIS A 104 -16.36 -16.01 -2.02
C HIS A 104 -15.04 -16.66 -2.47
N GLU A 105 -14.84 -17.93 -2.14
CA GLU A 105 -13.64 -18.69 -2.55
C GLU A 105 -13.49 -18.72 -4.07
N GLY A 106 -12.24 -18.62 -4.55
CA GLY A 106 -11.90 -18.57 -5.98
C GLY A 106 -11.88 -17.15 -6.58
N ASN A 107 -12.20 -16.12 -5.81
CA ASN A 107 -11.91 -14.74 -6.20
C ASN A 107 -10.51 -14.36 -5.73
N ALA A 108 -9.67 -13.82 -6.62
CA ALA A 108 -8.26 -13.54 -6.34
C ALA A 108 -8.08 -12.60 -5.13
N GLY A 109 -8.91 -11.58 -4.99
CA GLY A 109 -8.86 -10.66 -3.85
C GLY A 109 -9.21 -11.35 -2.54
N THR A 110 -10.25 -12.18 -2.53
CA THR A 110 -10.65 -12.95 -1.34
C THR A 110 -9.60 -13.99 -0.96
N ASP A 111 -8.98 -14.63 -1.94
CA ASP A 111 -7.89 -15.59 -1.72
C ASP A 111 -6.64 -14.87 -1.15
N LEU A 112 -6.35 -13.65 -1.57
CA LEU A 112 -5.30 -12.83 -0.97
C LEU A 112 -5.63 -12.48 0.48
N LEU A 113 -6.85 -12.04 0.78
CA LEU A 113 -7.28 -11.76 2.15
C LEU A 113 -7.14 -12.99 3.05
N LYS A 114 -7.56 -14.17 2.57
CA LYS A 114 -7.42 -15.43 3.29
C LYS A 114 -5.95 -15.77 3.60
N ARG A 115 -5.06 -15.60 2.62
CA ARG A 115 -3.62 -15.81 2.81
C ARG A 115 -3.04 -14.83 3.84
N THR A 116 -3.41 -13.55 3.74
CA THR A 116 -2.94 -12.51 4.67
C THR A 116 -3.45 -12.75 6.08
N TYR A 117 -4.72 -13.09 6.25
CA TYR A 117 -5.31 -13.44 7.52
C TYR A 117 -4.58 -14.62 8.18
N ASN A 118 -4.41 -15.73 7.45
CA ASN A 118 -3.70 -16.90 7.97
C ASN A 118 -2.25 -16.59 8.32
N TYR A 119 -1.55 -15.79 7.52
CA TYR A 119 -0.19 -15.35 7.80
C TYR A 119 -0.09 -14.59 9.12
N MET A 120 -1.01 -13.65 9.36
CA MET A 120 -1.05 -12.88 10.61
C MET A 120 -1.28 -13.77 11.83
N LEU A 121 -2.14 -14.78 11.73
CA LEU A 121 -2.39 -15.70 12.82
C LEU A 121 -1.21 -16.62 13.12
N MET A 122 -0.55 -17.14 12.07
CA MET A 122 0.52 -18.13 12.20
C MET A 122 1.86 -17.51 12.57
N GLU A 123 2.24 -16.42 11.91
CA GLU A 123 3.58 -15.85 12.04
C GLU A 123 3.66 -14.72 13.08
N HIS A 124 2.55 -14.05 13.35
CA HIS A 124 2.50 -12.91 14.28
C HIS A 124 1.60 -13.13 15.49
N ALA A 125 1.05 -14.34 15.66
CA ALA A 125 0.16 -14.71 16.76
C ALA A 125 -0.96 -13.67 17.01
N ALA A 126 -1.48 -13.08 15.93
CA ALA A 126 -2.55 -12.10 16.02
C ALA A 126 -3.80 -12.72 16.63
N ASP A 127 -4.49 -11.96 17.49
CA ASP A 127 -5.83 -12.33 17.92
C ASP A 127 -6.80 -12.21 16.73
N PRO A 128 -7.55 -13.24 16.38
CA PRO A 128 -8.38 -13.25 15.18
C PRO A 128 -9.46 -12.16 15.18
N ASP A 129 -10.17 -11.99 16.29
CA ASP A 129 -11.23 -11.00 16.42
C ASP A 129 -10.66 -9.57 16.42
N GLU A 130 -9.52 -9.34 17.08
CA GLU A 130 -8.84 -8.04 17.05
C GLU A 130 -8.37 -7.67 15.65
N LEU A 131 -7.73 -8.58 14.94
CA LEU A 131 -7.20 -8.35 13.60
C LEU A 131 -8.33 -8.00 12.61
N VAL A 132 -9.37 -8.81 12.55
CA VAL A 132 -10.47 -8.59 11.62
C VAL A 132 -11.27 -7.33 12.00
N HIS A 133 -11.44 -7.06 13.29
CA HIS A 133 -12.10 -5.84 13.75
C HIS A 133 -11.31 -4.60 13.34
N GLU A 134 -10.00 -4.56 13.58
CA GLU A 134 -9.13 -3.46 13.16
C GLU A 134 -9.22 -3.21 11.64
N TRP A 135 -9.18 -4.27 10.83
CA TRP A 135 -9.32 -4.15 9.39
C TRP A 135 -10.69 -3.60 8.98
N THR A 136 -11.74 -4.06 9.67
CA THR A 136 -13.12 -3.65 9.38
C THR A 136 -13.34 -2.19 9.75
N GLU A 137 -12.94 -1.76 10.95
CA GLU A 137 -13.02 -0.34 11.37
C GLU A 137 -12.25 0.57 10.42
N SER A 138 -11.07 0.13 10.00
CA SER A 138 -10.23 0.92 9.10
C SER A 138 -10.84 1.09 7.72
N ILE A 139 -11.42 0.02 7.14
CA ILE A 139 -11.99 0.09 5.79
C ILE A 139 -13.32 0.85 5.74
N VAL A 140 -14.10 0.84 6.82
CA VAL A 140 -15.35 1.61 6.92
C VAL A 140 -15.14 3.03 7.44
N GLY A 141 -13.93 3.35 7.93
CA GLY A 141 -13.58 4.69 8.42
C GLY A 141 -14.08 4.99 9.83
N ASP A 142 -14.29 4.00 10.68
CA ASP A 142 -14.82 4.14 12.04
C ASP A 142 -13.71 4.29 13.10
N GLN A 143 -12.76 5.17 12.85
CA GLN A 143 -11.66 5.47 13.78
C GLN A 143 -11.73 6.88 14.37
N TYR A 144 -12.91 7.45 14.37
CA TYR A 144 -13.18 8.75 14.99
C TYR A 144 -13.49 8.58 16.50
N PRO A 145 -13.06 9.46 17.40
CA PRO A 145 -12.41 10.75 17.15
C PRO A 145 -10.88 10.72 17.16
N MET A 146 -10.26 9.58 17.41
CA MET A 146 -8.81 9.47 17.60
C MET A 146 -8.24 8.37 16.69
N PRO A 147 -8.10 8.63 15.37
CA PRO A 147 -7.52 7.65 14.47
C PRO A 147 -6.06 7.40 14.84
N ASP A 148 -5.67 6.12 14.86
CA ASP A 148 -4.28 5.72 15.01
C ASP A 148 -3.46 6.18 13.79
N ARG A 149 -2.18 6.48 14.03
CA ARG A 149 -1.27 6.90 12.95
C ARG A 149 -0.98 5.77 11.98
N ILE A 150 -1.01 4.54 12.48
CA ILE A 150 -0.84 3.29 11.76
C ILE A 150 -1.62 2.21 12.50
N LEU A 151 -2.17 1.27 11.77
CA LEU A 151 -2.86 0.13 12.35
C LEU A 151 -1.88 -0.74 13.14
N LYS A 152 -2.30 -1.25 14.30
CA LYS A 152 -1.50 -2.07 15.22
C LYS A 152 -0.82 -3.24 14.50
N TYR A 153 -1.58 -3.99 13.72
CA TYR A 153 -1.04 -5.15 13.00
C TYR A 153 -0.21 -4.77 11.77
N THR A 154 -0.44 -3.60 11.17
CA THR A 154 0.45 -3.06 10.15
C THR A 154 1.80 -2.65 10.74
N GLU A 155 1.80 -2.06 11.93
CA GLU A 155 3.04 -1.71 12.65
C GLU A 155 3.87 -2.96 12.92
N ILE A 156 3.26 -4.06 13.38
CA ILE A 156 3.94 -5.34 13.61
C ILE A 156 4.60 -5.89 12.34
N LEU A 157 3.97 -5.69 11.18
CA LEU A 157 4.50 -6.18 9.91
C LEU A 157 5.71 -5.39 9.39
N VAL A 158 5.87 -4.12 9.77
CA VAL A 158 6.93 -3.24 9.25
C VAL A 158 8.10 -3.06 10.21
N GLN A 159 8.01 -3.58 11.43
CA GLN A 159 9.09 -3.65 12.41
C GLN A 159 10.00 -4.86 12.15
#